data_4ff3378533e006b3da7aab19cb69bcd7
#
_entry.id   4ff3378533e006b3da7aab19cb69bcd7
#
_cell.length_a   1.000
_cell.length_b   1.000
_cell.length_c   1.000
_cell.angle_alpha   90.00
_cell.angle_beta   90.00
_cell.angle_gamma   90.00
#
_symmetry.space_group_name_H-M   'P 1'
#
loop_
_entity.id
_entity.type
_entity.pdbx_description
1 polymer ?
#
loop_
_entity_poly.entity_id
_entity_poly.type
_entity_poly.pdbx_seq_one_letter_code
_entity_poly.pdbx_strand_id
1 'polypeptide(L)'
;MSANILIVEDEMLVAIELESILEDLGHCPVGIAPDLSSAERFSEQPIDLALVDLNLRDGLTGPEIGRRLNERGVTVLFITANPRILGSGVAGTIGVLTKPTDEATVRAAVDFALSRRMGTPLVAPPPALTLFG
;
A
#
# COMPACT_ATOMS: atom_id res chain seq x y z
N MET A 1 17.44 4.82 0.33
CA MET A 1 16.66 4.76 1.57
C MET A 1 15.89 3.44 1.62
N SER A 2 15.90 2.78 2.77
CA SER A 2 15.17 1.54 2.98
C SER A 2 13.95 1.79 3.87
N ALA A 3 12.78 1.33 3.42
CA ALA A 3 11.54 1.48 4.17
C ALA A 3 10.99 0.11 4.54
N ASN A 4 10.30 0.03 5.68
CA ASN A 4 9.60 -1.17 6.10
C ASN A 4 8.19 -1.13 5.50
N ILE A 5 7.86 -2.09 4.66
CA ILE A 5 6.63 -2.08 3.89
C ILE A 5 5.81 -3.34 4.14
N LEU A 6 4.55 -3.16 4.51
CA LEU A 6 3.59 -4.25 4.68
C LEU A 6 2.80 -4.41 3.38
N ILE A 7 2.63 -5.66 2.96
CA ILE A 7 1.79 -5.99 1.80
C ILE A 7 0.51 -6.63 2.32
N VAL A 8 -0.65 -6.04 2.00
CA VAL A 8 -1.96 -6.57 2.39
C VAL A 8 -2.66 -7.03 1.12
N GLU A 9 -2.59 -8.33 0.86
CA GLU A 9 -3.03 -8.94 -0.39
C GLU A 9 -3.28 -10.43 -0.15
N ASP A 10 -4.41 -10.95 -0.64
CA ASP A 10 -4.74 -12.37 -0.49
C ASP A 10 -4.37 -13.22 -1.71
N GLU A 11 -4.16 -12.61 -2.87
CA GLU A 11 -3.66 -13.32 -4.03
C GLU A 11 -2.16 -13.49 -3.90
N MET A 12 -1.72 -14.69 -3.56
CA MET A 12 -0.33 -14.94 -3.19
C MET A 12 0.64 -14.62 -4.32
N LEU A 13 0.28 -14.90 -5.57
CA LEU A 13 1.16 -14.58 -6.71
C LEU A 13 1.37 -13.07 -6.85
N VAL A 14 0.33 -12.28 -6.64
CA VAL A 14 0.42 -10.82 -6.68
C VAL A 14 1.28 -10.32 -5.52
N ALA A 15 1.05 -10.86 -4.32
CA ALA A 15 1.79 -10.46 -3.14
C ALA A 15 3.29 -10.76 -3.27
N ILE A 16 3.64 -11.94 -3.78
CA ILE A 16 5.04 -12.34 -3.98
C ILE A 16 5.70 -11.45 -5.03
N GLU A 17 4.98 -11.10 -6.09
CA GLU A 17 5.51 -10.19 -7.10
C GLU A 17 5.79 -8.80 -6.52
N LEU A 18 4.86 -8.27 -5.72
CA LEU A 18 5.09 -6.99 -5.02
C LEU A 18 6.28 -7.08 -4.09
N GLU A 19 6.39 -8.16 -3.32
CA GLU A 19 7.50 -8.38 -2.41
C GLU A 19 8.83 -8.35 -3.16
N SER A 20 8.91 -9.03 -4.29
CA SER A 20 10.10 -9.06 -5.13
C SER A 20 10.47 -7.66 -5.65
N ILE A 21 9.49 -6.91 -6.13
CA ILE A 21 9.70 -5.55 -6.62
C ILE A 21 10.26 -4.67 -5.49
N LEU A 22 9.68 -4.74 -4.30
CA LEU A 22 10.12 -3.92 -3.17
C LEU A 22 11.54 -4.28 -2.75
N GLU A 23 11.89 -5.55 -2.74
CA GLU A 23 13.25 -5.99 -2.41
C GLU A 23 14.24 -5.49 -3.45
N ASP A 24 13.89 -5.54 -4.73
CA ASP A 24 14.75 -5.04 -5.81
C ASP A 24 14.98 -3.53 -5.68
N LEU A 25 14.03 -2.80 -5.11
CA LEU A 25 14.15 -1.37 -4.85
C LEU A 25 14.96 -1.05 -3.60
N GLY A 26 15.37 -2.06 -2.84
CA GLY A 26 16.14 -1.87 -1.62
C GLY A 26 15.30 -1.68 -0.37
N HIS A 27 13.99 -1.92 -0.45
CA HIS A 27 13.10 -1.84 0.71
C HIS A 27 13.00 -3.17 1.42
N CYS A 28 12.39 -3.14 2.61
CA CYS A 28 12.27 -4.29 3.49
C CYS A 28 10.79 -4.68 3.65
N PRO A 29 10.30 -5.66 2.88
CA PRO A 29 8.94 -6.15 3.11
C PRO A 29 8.89 -6.82 4.48
N VAL A 30 7.97 -6.37 5.35
CA VAL A 30 7.86 -6.95 6.69
C VAL A 30 6.99 -8.19 6.70
N GLY A 31 6.14 -8.37 5.69
CA GLY A 31 5.32 -9.56 5.55
C GLY A 31 4.15 -9.34 4.60
N ILE A 32 3.37 -10.41 4.44
CA ILE A 32 2.18 -10.44 3.59
C ILE A 32 1.00 -10.79 4.48
N ALA A 33 -0.02 -9.94 4.51
CA ALA A 33 -1.22 -10.12 5.31
C ALA A 33 -2.42 -10.31 4.38
N PRO A 34 -3.06 -11.49 4.37
CA PRO A 34 -4.19 -11.75 3.48
C PRO A 34 -5.54 -11.29 4.04
N ASP A 35 -5.59 -10.82 5.28
CA ASP A 35 -6.82 -10.41 5.96
C ASP A 35 -6.55 -9.44 7.10
N LEU A 36 -7.63 -8.96 7.73
CA LEU A 36 -7.53 -8.00 8.84
C LEU A 36 -6.75 -8.57 10.03
N SER A 37 -7.02 -9.80 10.41
CA SER A 37 -6.37 -10.42 11.57
C SER A 37 -4.85 -10.48 11.39
N SER A 38 -4.38 -10.87 10.22
CA SER A 38 -2.95 -10.92 9.91
C SER A 38 -2.34 -9.52 9.91
N ALA A 39 -3.04 -8.54 9.33
CA ALA A 39 -2.56 -7.16 9.30
C ALA A 39 -2.40 -6.60 10.71
N GLU A 40 -3.34 -6.89 11.61
CA GLU A 40 -3.26 -6.45 13.00
C GLU A 40 -2.04 -7.02 13.71
N ARG A 41 -1.67 -8.25 13.42
CA ARG A 41 -0.46 -8.86 14.02
C ARG A 41 0.82 -8.15 13.57
N PHE A 42 0.88 -7.69 12.32
CA PHE A 42 2.05 -6.96 11.82
C PHE A 42 2.12 -5.53 12.37
N SER A 43 0.99 -4.97 12.80
CA SER A 43 0.93 -3.57 13.21
C SER A 43 1.78 -3.23 14.45
N GLU A 44 2.24 -4.24 15.18
CA GLU A 44 3.14 -4.05 16.31
C GLU A 44 4.59 -3.81 15.87
N GLN A 45 4.91 -4.10 14.62
CA GLN A 45 6.22 -3.88 14.05
C GLN A 45 6.31 -2.47 13.44
N PRO A 46 7.53 -1.91 13.33
CA PRO A 46 7.69 -0.64 12.62
C PRO A 46 7.33 -0.81 11.15
N ILE A 47 6.36 -0.05 10.68
CA ILE A 47 5.92 -0.04 9.29
C ILE A 47 5.89 1.39 8.80
N ASP A 48 6.54 1.66 7.67
CA ASP A 48 6.55 2.99 7.06
C ASP A 48 5.42 3.16 6.05
N LEU A 49 5.18 2.12 5.25
CA LEU A 49 4.21 2.14 4.17
C LEU A 49 3.48 0.81 4.12
N ALA A 50 2.20 0.83 3.81
CA ALA A 50 1.42 -0.37 3.53
C ALA A 50 0.79 -0.25 2.15
N LEU A 51 0.92 -1.33 1.36
CA LEU A 51 0.24 -1.48 0.07
C LEU A 51 -0.96 -2.39 0.33
N VAL A 52 -2.17 -1.87 0.16
CA VAL A 52 -3.38 -2.53 0.63
C VAL A 52 -4.38 -2.75 -0.50
N ASP A 53 -4.74 -4.02 -0.76
CA ASP A 53 -5.85 -4.35 -1.64
C ASP A 53 -7.16 -4.22 -0.85
N LEU A 54 -8.29 -4.10 -1.55
CA LEU A 54 -9.59 -3.88 -0.95
C LEU A 54 -10.33 -5.19 -0.63
N ASN A 55 -10.38 -6.10 -1.60
CA ASN A 55 -11.04 -7.39 -1.44
C ASN A 55 -10.01 -8.42 -0.97
N LEU A 56 -10.19 -8.92 0.23
CA LEU A 56 -9.25 -9.82 0.88
C LEU A 56 -9.95 -11.14 1.24
N ARG A 57 -9.20 -12.05 1.87
CA ARG A 57 -9.71 -13.37 2.22
C ARG A 57 -10.97 -13.31 3.10
N ASP A 58 -11.07 -12.28 3.93
CA ASP A 58 -12.20 -12.07 4.84
C ASP A 58 -13.23 -11.06 4.32
N GLY A 59 -13.17 -10.71 3.03
CA GLY A 59 -14.13 -9.82 2.38
C GLY A 59 -13.56 -8.45 2.08
N LEU A 60 -14.42 -7.44 2.04
CA LEU A 60 -14.03 -6.06 1.72
C LEU A 60 -13.48 -5.37 2.97
N THR A 61 -12.39 -5.88 3.53
CA THR A 61 -11.78 -5.35 4.75
C THR A 61 -10.62 -4.40 4.49
N GLY A 62 -10.17 -4.29 3.24
CA GLY A 62 -9.04 -3.42 2.88
C GLY A 62 -9.19 -1.98 3.34
N PRO A 63 -10.33 -1.32 3.10
CA PRO A 63 -10.52 0.06 3.54
C PRO A 63 -10.37 0.24 5.06
N GLU A 64 -10.92 -0.70 5.84
CA GLU A 64 -10.78 -0.66 7.29
C GLU A 64 -9.35 -0.89 7.75
N ILE A 65 -8.65 -1.83 7.10
CA ILE A 65 -7.24 -2.07 7.39
C ILE A 65 -6.42 -0.80 7.13
N GLY A 66 -6.66 -0.16 6.00
CA GLY A 66 -5.97 1.08 5.65
C GLY A 66 -6.23 2.18 6.68
N ARG A 67 -7.49 2.32 7.11
CA ARG A 67 -7.86 3.30 8.13
C ARG A 67 -7.11 3.06 9.44
N ARG A 68 -7.09 1.80 9.90
CA ARG A 68 -6.42 1.45 11.16
C ARG A 68 -4.92 1.66 11.10
N LEU A 69 -4.29 1.26 9.99
CA LEU A 69 -2.85 1.47 9.82
C LEU A 69 -2.52 2.96 9.76
N ASN A 70 -3.33 3.73 9.06
CA ASN A 70 -3.13 5.18 9.00
C ASN A 70 -3.22 5.84 10.38
N GLU A 71 -4.15 5.38 11.22
CA GLU A 71 -4.29 5.89 12.59
C GLU A 71 -3.06 5.61 13.44
N ARG A 72 -2.29 4.59 13.10
CA ARG A 72 -1.05 4.22 13.78
C ARG A 72 0.18 4.88 13.17
N GLY A 73 -0.01 5.80 12.24
CA GLY A 73 1.08 6.55 11.62
C GLY A 73 1.70 5.86 10.41
N VAL A 74 1.09 4.80 9.89
CA VAL A 74 1.56 4.14 8.67
C VAL A 74 1.02 4.89 7.46
N THR A 75 1.88 5.16 6.48
CA THR A 75 1.44 5.70 5.19
C THR A 75 0.77 4.59 4.40
N VAL A 76 -0.43 4.83 3.87
CA VAL A 76 -1.22 3.81 3.20
C VAL A 76 -1.46 4.17 1.74
N LEU A 77 -1.18 3.22 0.86
CA LEU A 77 -1.44 3.30 -0.57
C LEU A 77 -2.27 2.08 -0.96
N PHE A 78 -3.46 2.31 -1.51
CA PHE A 78 -4.32 1.21 -1.96
C PHE A 78 -3.92 0.75 -3.36
N ILE A 79 -4.03 -0.55 -3.62
CA ILE A 79 -3.83 -1.14 -4.94
C ILE A 79 -5.00 -2.08 -5.20
N THR A 80 -5.82 -1.78 -6.21
CA THR A 80 -7.03 -2.58 -6.45
C THR A 80 -7.46 -2.53 -7.91
N ALA A 81 -8.20 -3.57 -8.35
CA ALA A 81 -8.84 -3.57 -9.65
C ALA A 81 -10.15 -2.74 -9.64
N ASN A 82 -10.66 -2.40 -8.44
CA ASN A 82 -11.95 -1.72 -8.27
C ASN A 82 -11.81 -0.42 -7.47
N PRO A 83 -11.14 0.60 -8.04
CA PRO A 83 -10.88 1.84 -7.28
C PRO A 83 -12.16 2.61 -6.91
N ARG A 84 -13.26 2.39 -7.63
CA ARG A 84 -14.54 3.06 -7.36
C ARG A 84 -15.11 2.78 -5.99
N ILE A 85 -14.76 1.63 -5.39
CA ILE A 85 -15.23 1.24 -4.05
C ILE A 85 -14.78 2.28 -3.02
N LEU A 86 -13.66 2.93 -3.23
CA LEU A 86 -13.13 3.92 -2.29
C LEU A 86 -13.81 5.30 -2.40
N GLY A 87 -14.56 5.55 -3.46
CA GLY A 87 -15.24 6.83 -3.66
C GLY A 87 -14.27 8.01 -3.56
N SER A 88 -14.51 8.90 -2.61
CA SER A 88 -13.66 10.07 -2.37
C SER A 88 -12.38 9.72 -1.60
N GLY A 89 -12.24 8.47 -1.18
CA GLY A 89 -11.03 7.98 -0.51
C GLY A 89 -11.22 7.70 0.96
N VAL A 90 -10.12 7.30 1.58
CA VAL A 90 -10.04 7.06 3.03
C VAL A 90 -9.16 8.16 3.62
N ALA A 91 -9.69 8.87 4.60
CA ALA A 91 -9.01 10.02 5.18
C ALA A 91 -7.59 9.68 5.66
N GLY A 92 -6.64 10.53 5.30
CA GLY A 92 -5.24 10.36 5.70
C GLY A 92 -4.41 9.43 4.82
N THR A 93 -5.04 8.67 3.92
CA THR A 93 -4.30 7.80 3.01
C THR A 93 -3.91 8.53 1.73
N ILE A 94 -2.89 8.01 1.03
CA ILE A 94 -2.32 8.69 -0.14
C ILE A 94 -3.25 8.66 -1.35
N GLY A 95 -3.76 7.49 -1.69
CA GLY A 95 -4.54 7.32 -2.90
C GLY A 95 -4.67 5.87 -3.29
N VAL A 96 -5.06 5.63 -4.55
CA VAL A 96 -5.28 4.28 -5.07
C VAL A 96 -4.60 4.09 -6.42
N LEU A 97 -3.87 2.98 -6.53
CA LEU A 97 -3.23 2.53 -7.75
C LEU A 97 -4.11 1.44 -8.37
N THR A 98 -4.51 1.63 -9.63
CA THR A 98 -5.43 0.70 -10.29
C THR A 98 -4.67 -0.47 -10.91
N LYS A 99 -5.09 -1.71 -10.60
CA LYS A 99 -4.57 -2.92 -11.25
C LYS A 99 -5.10 -3.04 -12.69
N PRO A 100 -4.35 -3.67 -13.59
CA PRO A 100 -3.02 -4.26 -13.38
C PRO A 100 -1.95 -3.18 -13.34
N THR A 101 -0.87 -3.46 -12.57
CA THR A 101 0.27 -2.55 -12.46
C THR A 101 1.54 -3.24 -12.93
N ASP A 102 2.48 -2.46 -13.44
CA ASP A 102 3.80 -2.97 -13.78
C ASP A 102 4.82 -2.50 -12.73
N GLU A 103 6.04 -3.03 -12.83
CA GLU A 103 7.10 -2.72 -11.89
C GLU A 103 7.42 -1.22 -11.87
N ALA A 104 7.49 -0.58 -13.02
CA ALA A 104 7.81 0.84 -13.11
C ALA A 104 6.75 1.70 -12.42
N THR A 105 5.47 1.35 -12.59
CA THR A 105 4.36 2.06 -11.96
C THR A 105 4.37 1.88 -10.44
N VAL A 106 4.62 0.66 -9.97
CA VAL A 106 4.73 0.38 -8.52
C VAL A 106 5.89 1.16 -7.94
N ARG A 107 7.05 1.15 -8.60
CA ARG A 107 8.22 1.91 -8.17
C ARG A 107 7.89 3.39 -8.00
N ALA A 108 7.28 3.99 -9.03
CA ALA A 108 6.95 5.41 -9.00
C ALA A 108 5.94 5.74 -7.90
N ALA A 109 4.95 4.88 -7.67
CA ALA A 109 3.96 5.08 -6.62
C ALA A 109 4.57 4.97 -5.23
N VAL A 110 5.45 4.00 -5.02
CA VAL A 110 6.16 3.82 -3.75
C VAL A 110 7.08 5.00 -3.48
N ASP A 111 7.85 5.43 -4.48
CA ASP A 111 8.73 6.60 -4.35
C ASP A 111 7.93 7.85 -3.98
N PHE A 112 6.80 8.06 -4.64
CA PHE A 112 5.91 9.19 -4.35
C PHE A 112 5.39 9.13 -2.90
N ALA A 113 4.89 7.98 -2.49
CA ALA A 113 4.31 7.80 -1.15
C ALA A 113 5.37 8.04 -0.06
N LEU A 114 6.57 7.51 -0.25
CA LEU A 114 7.66 7.69 0.72
C LEU A 114 8.18 9.12 0.75
N SER A 115 8.27 9.79 -0.41
CA SER A 115 8.63 11.21 -0.46
C SER A 115 7.65 12.04 0.33
N ARG A 116 6.36 11.75 0.17
CA ARG A 116 5.30 12.48 0.87
C ARG A 116 5.37 12.24 2.37
N ARG A 117 5.60 11.00 2.78
CA ARG A 117 5.76 10.64 4.19
C ARG A 117 6.93 11.39 4.84
N MET A 118 8.04 11.49 4.11
CA MET A 118 9.27 12.10 4.62
C MET A 118 9.26 13.63 4.56
N GLY A 119 8.30 14.23 3.86
CA GLY A 119 8.28 15.66 3.64
C GLY A 119 9.39 16.16 2.74
N THR A 120 10.02 15.27 1.97
CA THR A 120 11.06 15.64 1.01
C THR A 120 10.44 16.19 -0.27
N PRO A 121 11.23 16.85 -1.16
CA PRO A 121 10.70 17.30 -2.44
C PRO A 121 10.06 16.13 -3.19
N LEU A 122 8.83 16.35 -3.65
CA LEU A 122 8.03 15.28 -4.23
C LEU A 122 8.51 14.93 -5.64
N VAL A 123 8.55 13.62 -5.90
CA VAL A 123 8.59 13.12 -7.27
C VAL A 123 7.16 13.15 -7.82
N ALA A 124 7.01 13.16 -9.13
CA ALA A 124 5.68 13.14 -9.73
C ALA A 124 5.01 11.79 -9.48
N PRO A 125 3.71 11.77 -9.14
CA PRO A 125 2.97 10.51 -9.04
C PRO A 125 2.81 9.89 -10.43
N PRO A 126 2.75 8.54 -10.53
CA PRO A 126 2.49 7.91 -11.82
C PRO A 126 1.05 8.18 -12.26
N PRO A 127 0.78 8.19 -13.59
CA PRO A 127 -0.57 8.47 -14.10
C PRO A 127 -1.64 7.52 -13.58
N ALA A 128 -1.27 6.27 -13.27
CA ALA A 128 -2.22 5.27 -12.76
C ALA A 128 -2.61 5.49 -11.31
N LEU A 129 -1.95 6.40 -10.60
CA LEU A 129 -2.24 6.70 -9.19
C LEU A 129 -3.26 7.84 -9.10
N THR A 130 -4.40 7.55 -8.46
CA THR A 130 -5.40 8.57 -8.15
C THR A 130 -5.19 9.02 -6.71
N LEU A 131 -4.88 10.30 -6.52
CA LEU A 131 -4.63 10.85 -5.20
C LEU A 131 -5.94 11.20 -4.49
N PHE A 132 -5.96 11.02 -3.17
CA PHE A 132 -7.08 11.42 -2.32
C PHE A 132 -6.83 12.79 -1.69
N GLY A 133 -7.90 13.47 -1.45
CA GLY A 133 -7.89 14.75 -0.79
C GLY A 133 -7.53 15.90 -1.65
#